data_4bcc2c87343c3b8607b1056243612c70
#
_entry.id   4bcc2c87343c3b8607b1056243612c70
#
_cell.length_a   1.000
_cell.length_b   1.000
_cell.length_c   1.000
_cell.angle_alpha   90.00
_cell.angle_beta   90.00
_cell.angle_gamma   90.00
#
_symmetry.space_group_name_H-M   'P 1'
#
loop_
_entity.id
_entity.type
_entity.pdbx_description
1 polymer ?
#
loop_
_entity_poly.entity_id
_entity_poly.type
_entity_poly.pdbx_seq_one_letter_code
_entity_poly.pdbx_strand_id
1 'polypeptide(L)'
;MKISADFTVVPDDFAKAAAPEYRVDGAPAISFPFYIDEVDSEARYLHWAFTDPDSIPVCGFEWIHWTVANLPIDALMFDFNDSHALAVPPDFSRQMPAMIPEAVQGRNSSASHFVGRGDNPALIMRYNGPQPPDKDHDYCLHVWATKQPLPGLNQGFWMNELFHRLRETPETPDQAVMYVTGRA
;
A
#
# COMPACT_ATOMS: atom_id res chain seq x y z
N MET A 1 -1.63 11.99 12.74
CA MET A 1 -0.69 11.28 11.83
C MET A 1 -0.44 12.10 10.58
N LYS A 2 0.74 12.00 10.00
CA LYS A 2 1.13 12.54 8.69
C LYS A 2 1.80 11.48 7.85
N ILE A 3 1.68 11.59 6.53
CA ILE A 3 2.39 10.73 5.56
C ILE A 3 3.16 11.64 4.61
N SER A 4 4.38 11.25 4.28
CA SER A 4 5.22 11.96 3.31
C SER A 4 6.09 10.98 2.49
N ALA A 5 6.57 11.46 1.36
CA ALA A 5 7.59 10.81 0.55
C ALA A 5 8.54 11.88 0.01
N ASP A 6 9.75 11.49 -0.39
CA ASP A 6 10.75 12.42 -0.95
C ASP A 6 10.42 12.85 -2.40
N PHE A 7 9.22 12.55 -2.86
CA PHE A 7 8.75 12.84 -4.21
C PHE A 7 7.24 13.14 -4.21
N THR A 8 6.78 13.83 -5.23
CA THR A 8 5.36 14.01 -5.55
C THR A 8 4.94 13.21 -6.78
N VAL A 9 5.90 12.91 -7.66
CA VAL A 9 5.74 12.03 -8.81
C VAL A 9 6.49 10.73 -8.53
N VAL A 10 5.81 9.60 -8.60
CA VAL A 10 6.40 8.28 -8.30
C VAL A 10 7.59 8.03 -9.22
N PRO A 11 8.79 7.77 -8.69
CA PRO A 11 9.97 7.48 -9.49
C PRO A 11 9.82 6.24 -10.36
N ASP A 12 10.53 6.23 -11.48
CA ASP A 12 10.43 5.21 -12.53
C ASP A 12 10.61 3.77 -12.01
N ASP A 13 11.51 3.54 -11.05
CA ASP A 13 11.78 2.23 -10.48
C ASP A 13 10.54 1.58 -9.81
N PHE A 14 9.58 2.40 -9.40
CA PHE A 14 8.36 1.97 -8.70
C PHE A 14 7.10 2.04 -9.58
N ALA A 15 7.23 2.44 -10.85
CA ALA A 15 6.12 2.78 -11.73
C ALA A 15 6.30 2.21 -13.14
N LYS A 16 5.53 2.74 -14.10
CA LYS A 16 5.40 2.26 -15.48
C LYS A 16 6.73 2.10 -16.23
N ALA A 17 7.73 2.91 -15.95
CA ALA A 17 9.05 2.85 -16.59
C ALA A 17 10.06 1.95 -15.88
N ALA A 18 9.64 1.21 -14.83
CA ALA A 18 10.52 0.31 -14.08
C ALA A 18 11.25 -0.70 -14.98
N ALA A 19 12.52 -0.96 -14.67
CA ALA A 19 13.34 -1.93 -15.38
C ALA A 19 12.73 -3.36 -15.32
N PRO A 20 13.01 -4.24 -16.29
CA PRO A 20 12.44 -5.59 -16.34
C PRO A 20 12.65 -6.41 -15.07
N GLU A 21 13.80 -6.30 -14.40
CA GLU A 21 14.14 -6.97 -13.13
C GLU A 21 13.30 -6.50 -11.93
N TYR A 22 12.65 -5.34 -12.05
CA TYR A 22 11.75 -4.77 -11.04
C TYR A 22 10.27 -5.12 -11.27
N ARG A 23 10.00 -6.00 -12.25
CA ARG A 23 8.63 -6.38 -12.64
C ARG A 23 8.32 -7.82 -12.30
N VAL A 24 7.05 -8.07 -12.06
CA VAL A 24 6.44 -9.41 -11.99
C VAL A 24 5.30 -9.46 -13.00
N ASP A 25 5.34 -10.39 -13.93
CA ASP A 25 4.35 -10.55 -15.01
C ASP A 25 4.03 -9.21 -15.73
N GLY A 26 5.08 -8.42 -15.98
CA GLY A 26 5.01 -7.13 -16.64
C GLY A 26 4.54 -5.94 -15.78
N ALA A 27 4.20 -6.16 -14.52
CA ALA A 27 3.82 -5.08 -13.60
C ALA A 27 4.98 -4.66 -12.69
N PRO A 28 5.17 -3.35 -12.40
CA PRO A 28 6.15 -2.87 -11.44
C PRO A 28 5.86 -3.47 -10.05
N ALA A 29 6.87 -4.10 -9.43
CA ALA A 29 6.69 -4.88 -8.21
C ALA A 29 7.50 -4.36 -7.00
N ILE A 30 8.35 -3.35 -7.22
CA ILE A 30 9.11 -2.70 -6.16
C ILE A 30 8.24 -1.60 -5.55
N SER A 31 7.85 -1.72 -4.28
CA SER A 31 7.08 -0.69 -3.60
C SER A 31 7.94 0.54 -3.30
N PHE A 32 7.38 1.73 -3.47
CA PHE A 32 8.08 2.97 -3.16
C PHE A 32 8.24 3.17 -1.65
N PRO A 33 9.28 3.90 -1.20
CA PRO A 33 9.45 4.26 0.20
C PRO A 33 8.54 5.43 0.57
N PHE A 34 8.10 5.47 1.84
CA PHE A 34 7.37 6.60 2.42
C PHE A 34 7.57 6.64 3.93
N TYR A 35 7.19 7.76 4.54
CA TYR A 35 7.36 8.03 5.97
C TYR A 35 6.00 8.28 6.61
N ILE A 36 5.87 7.84 7.87
CA ILE A 36 4.68 8.04 8.70
C ILE A 36 5.13 8.73 9.99
N ASP A 37 4.59 9.90 10.26
CA ASP A 37 4.93 10.74 11.41
C ASP A 37 3.68 11.13 12.22
N GLU A 38 3.88 11.65 13.42
CA GLU A 38 2.81 12.10 14.32
C GLU A 38 1.70 11.03 14.54
N VAL A 39 2.11 9.77 14.64
CA VAL A 39 1.18 8.66 14.94
C VAL A 39 0.71 8.75 16.38
N ASP A 40 -0.57 8.46 16.65
CA ASP A 40 -1.09 8.36 18.01
C ASP A 40 -0.19 7.45 18.87
N SER A 41 0.25 7.95 20.02
CA SER A 41 1.18 7.27 20.93
C SER A 41 0.65 5.94 21.47
N GLU A 42 -0.66 5.72 21.45
CA GLU A 42 -1.30 4.48 21.87
C GLU A 42 -1.48 3.48 20.72
N ALA A 43 -1.28 3.91 19.45
CA ALA A 43 -1.34 3.01 18.32
C ALA A 43 -0.23 1.96 18.38
N ARG A 44 -0.52 0.77 17.87
CA ARG A 44 0.41 -0.39 17.83
C ARG A 44 0.48 -1.03 16.46
N TYR A 45 -0.50 -0.79 15.60
CA TYR A 45 -0.60 -1.41 14.29
C TYR A 45 -0.91 -0.38 13.23
N LEU A 46 -0.29 -0.55 12.06
CA LEU A 46 -0.53 0.24 10.85
C LEU A 46 -1.24 -0.62 9.81
N HIS A 47 -2.08 0.04 9.02
CA HIS A 47 -2.78 -0.53 7.87
C HIS A 47 -2.79 0.50 6.76
N TRP A 48 -2.78 0.09 5.51
CA TRP A 48 -2.92 1.04 4.40
C TRP A 48 -3.57 0.45 3.17
N ALA A 49 -4.08 1.33 2.34
CA ALA A 49 -4.51 1.09 0.98
C ALA A 49 -3.88 2.12 0.05
N PHE A 50 -3.26 1.66 -1.02
CA PHE A 50 -2.77 2.46 -2.14
C PHE A 50 -3.66 2.19 -3.33
N THR A 51 -4.34 3.21 -3.85
CA THR A 51 -5.39 3.09 -4.86
C THR A 51 -5.24 4.15 -5.95
N ASP A 52 -5.87 3.90 -7.10
CA ASP A 52 -5.95 4.81 -8.23
C ASP A 52 -7.42 5.16 -8.49
N PRO A 53 -7.92 6.29 -7.97
CA PRO A 53 -9.28 6.75 -8.25
C PRO A 53 -9.45 7.25 -9.70
N ASP A 54 -8.37 7.72 -10.35
CA ASP A 54 -8.42 8.19 -11.74
C ASP A 54 -8.57 7.03 -12.75
N SER A 55 -8.44 5.79 -12.30
CA SER A 55 -8.78 4.61 -13.09
C SER A 55 -10.29 4.44 -13.33
N ILE A 56 -11.15 5.08 -12.55
CA ILE A 56 -12.61 4.94 -12.65
C ILE A 56 -13.13 5.26 -14.06
N PRO A 57 -12.75 6.38 -14.71
CA PRO A 57 -13.18 6.65 -16.09
C PRO A 57 -12.59 5.67 -17.12
N VAL A 58 -11.48 5.01 -16.80
CA VAL A 58 -10.75 4.10 -17.70
C VAL A 58 -11.35 2.69 -17.69
N CYS A 59 -11.59 2.13 -16.50
CA CYS A 59 -11.99 0.73 -16.33
C CYS A 59 -13.30 0.53 -15.57
N GLY A 60 -13.93 1.61 -15.05
CA GLY A 60 -15.23 1.56 -14.37
C GLY A 60 -15.14 1.32 -12.86
N PHE A 61 -13.93 1.21 -12.29
CA PHE A 61 -13.71 1.03 -10.86
C PHE A 61 -12.38 1.63 -10.42
N GLU A 62 -12.28 1.94 -9.11
CA GLU A 62 -11.04 2.37 -8.48
C GLU A 62 -10.04 1.19 -8.42
N TRP A 63 -8.83 1.36 -8.97
CA TRP A 63 -7.83 0.30 -8.99
C TRP A 63 -7.08 0.21 -7.66
N ILE A 64 -7.07 -0.98 -7.10
CA ILE A 64 -6.32 -1.28 -5.88
C ILE A 64 -4.91 -1.72 -6.28
N HIS A 65 -3.92 -0.98 -5.79
CA HIS A 65 -2.51 -1.23 -6.07
C HIS A 65 -1.80 -2.00 -4.97
N TRP A 66 -2.11 -1.71 -3.70
CA TRP A 66 -1.47 -2.34 -2.56
C TRP A 66 -2.28 -2.13 -1.28
N THR A 67 -2.52 -3.19 -0.55
CA THR A 67 -3.14 -3.13 0.78
C THR A 67 -2.34 -3.92 1.79
N VAL A 68 -2.20 -3.38 2.99
CA VAL A 68 -1.51 -4.00 4.12
C VAL A 68 -2.38 -3.88 5.35
N ALA A 69 -2.35 -4.91 6.19
CA ALA A 69 -3.01 -4.89 7.48
C ALA A 69 -2.13 -5.52 8.57
N ASN A 70 -2.34 -5.05 9.79
CA ASN A 70 -1.71 -5.58 11.01
C ASN A 70 -0.18 -5.49 11.02
N LEU A 71 0.39 -4.43 10.44
CA LEU A 71 1.81 -4.17 10.56
C LEU A 71 2.11 -3.59 11.94
N PRO A 72 2.88 -4.29 12.80
CA PRO A 72 3.31 -3.74 14.09
C PRO A 72 4.19 -2.50 13.88
N ILE A 73 3.92 -1.43 14.61
CA ILE A 73 4.67 -0.17 14.50
C ILE A 73 6.15 -0.37 14.86
N ASP A 74 6.42 -1.19 15.86
CA ASP A 74 7.78 -1.50 16.33
C ASP A 74 8.60 -2.36 15.34
N ALA A 75 7.96 -2.89 14.30
CA ALA A 75 8.66 -3.57 13.20
C ALA A 75 9.25 -2.58 12.16
N LEU A 76 8.88 -1.31 12.21
CA LEU A 76 9.45 -0.27 11.36
C LEU A 76 10.60 0.45 12.07
N MET A 77 11.59 0.85 11.30
CA MET A 77 12.71 1.67 11.78
C MET A 77 12.35 3.15 11.70
N PHE A 78 12.92 3.95 12.60
CA PHE A 78 12.88 5.40 12.46
C PHE A 78 13.79 5.86 11.33
N ASP A 79 13.41 6.95 10.64
CA ASP A 79 14.29 7.60 9.69
C ASP A 79 15.53 8.16 10.41
N PHE A 80 16.70 7.98 9.80
CA PHE A 80 17.96 8.52 10.33
C PHE A 80 17.99 10.05 10.37
N ASN A 81 17.26 10.71 9.48
CA ASN A 81 17.19 12.18 9.39
C ASN A 81 16.09 12.76 10.29
N ASP A 82 15.08 11.96 10.63
CA ASP A 82 13.99 12.32 11.51
C ASP A 82 13.67 11.15 12.46
N SER A 83 14.13 11.24 13.70
CA SER A 83 13.94 10.19 14.71
C SER A 83 12.50 9.98 15.16
N HIS A 84 11.54 10.76 14.64
CA HIS A 84 10.12 10.65 14.93
C HIS A 84 9.33 10.00 13.80
N ALA A 85 9.85 9.99 12.58
CA ALA A 85 9.18 9.39 11.43
C ALA A 85 9.51 7.90 11.29
N LEU A 86 8.47 7.08 11.15
CA LEU A 86 8.59 5.66 10.82
C LEU A 86 8.85 5.53 9.32
N ALA A 87 9.92 4.85 8.95
CA ALA A 87 10.29 4.65 7.55
C ALA A 87 9.77 3.31 7.02
N VAL A 88 8.95 3.37 5.98
CA VAL A 88 8.64 2.20 5.14
C VAL A 88 9.66 2.17 3.99
N PRO A 89 10.58 1.19 3.96
CA PRO A 89 11.68 1.20 2.99
C PRO A 89 11.21 0.84 1.58
N PRO A 90 12.02 1.12 0.54
CA PRO A 90 11.75 0.62 -0.81
C PRO A 90 11.69 -0.91 -0.81
N ASP A 91 10.89 -1.48 -1.72
CA ASP A 91 10.72 -2.92 -1.84
C ASP A 91 10.09 -3.63 -0.63
N PHE A 92 9.49 -2.88 0.26
CA PHE A 92 8.90 -3.41 1.50
C PHE A 92 7.84 -4.48 1.23
N SER A 93 7.02 -4.31 0.19
CA SER A 93 5.96 -5.27 -0.16
C SER A 93 6.50 -6.68 -0.43
N ARG A 94 7.68 -6.82 -1.04
CA ARG A 94 8.28 -8.14 -1.30
C ARG A 94 8.99 -8.72 -0.07
N GLN A 95 9.58 -7.85 0.76
CA GLN A 95 10.37 -8.24 1.93
C GLN A 95 9.51 -8.55 3.16
N MET A 96 8.42 -7.81 3.35
CA MET A 96 7.56 -7.85 4.53
C MET A 96 7.11 -9.28 4.93
N PRO A 97 6.66 -10.18 4.03
CA PRO A 97 6.19 -11.51 4.44
C PRO A 97 7.24 -12.39 5.13
N ALA A 98 8.51 -12.16 4.81
CA ALA A 98 9.60 -12.89 5.44
C ALA A 98 10.09 -12.25 6.75
N MET A 99 9.95 -10.93 6.85
CA MET A 99 10.46 -10.15 7.98
C MET A 99 9.42 -10.01 9.10
N ILE A 100 8.13 -9.91 8.74
CA ILE A 100 7.03 -9.55 9.65
C ILE A 100 5.85 -10.49 9.36
N PRO A 101 5.88 -11.75 9.85
CA PRO A 101 4.86 -12.76 9.53
C PRO A 101 3.44 -12.41 10.00
N GLU A 102 3.28 -11.57 11.01
CA GLU A 102 2.00 -11.11 11.55
C GLU A 102 1.32 -10.04 10.68
N ALA A 103 2.08 -9.33 9.86
CA ALA A 103 1.55 -8.41 8.88
C ALA A 103 1.08 -9.15 7.63
N VAL A 104 -0.05 -8.75 7.08
CA VAL A 104 -0.65 -9.39 5.90
C VAL A 104 -0.91 -8.41 4.78
N GLN A 105 -0.80 -8.88 3.54
CA GLN A 105 -1.12 -8.10 2.35
C GLN A 105 -2.41 -8.60 1.70
N GLY A 106 -3.23 -7.66 1.24
CA GLY A 106 -4.45 -7.95 0.51
C GLY A 106 -4.21 -8.15 -0.99
N ARG A 107 -5.28 -8.55 -1.65
CA ARG A 107 -5.33 -8.66 -3.11
C ARG A 107 -5.46 -7.28 -3.73
N ASN A 108 -4.68 -7.05 -4.77
CA ASN A 108 -4.84 -5.90 -5.64
C ASN A 108 -5.81 -6.22 -6.81
N SER A 109 -6.12 -5.21 -7.64
CA SER A 109 -7.09 -5.37 -8.73
C SER A 109 -6.68 -6.37 -9.81
N SER A 110 -5.39 -6.73 -9.90
CA SER A 110 -4.94 -7.80 -10.82
C SER A 110 -5.52 -9.17 -10.47
N ALA A 111 -5.96 -9.39 -9.23
CA ALA A 111 -6.64 -10.61 -8.79
C ALA A 111 -8.08 -10.74 -9.29
N SER A 112 -8.66 -9.67 -9.84
CA SER A 112 -10.03 -9.69 -10.33
C SER A 112 -10.18 -10.59 -11.56
N HIS A 113 -11.21 -11.41 -11.59
CA HIS A 113 -11.58 -12.21 -12.76
C HIS A 113 -11.85 -11.37 -14.01
N PHE A 114 -12.29 -10.12 -13.85
CA PHE A 114 -12.55 -9.19 -14.95
C PHE A 114 -11.27 -8.62 -15.55
N VAL A 115 -10.16 -8.64 -14.80
CA VAL A 115 -8.85 -8.16 -15.25
C VAL A 115 -8.05 -9.24 -15.96
N GLY A 116 -8.20 -10.51 -15.54
CA GLY A 116 -7.64 -11.68 -16.22
C GLY A 116 -6.12 -11.81 -16.20
N ARG A 117 -5.43 -11.26 -15.19
CA ARG A 117 -3.95 -11.33 -15.06
C ARG A 117 -3.44 -12.60 -14.37
N GLY A 118 -4.30 -13.60 -14.18
CA GLY A 118 -3.90 -14.88 -13.59
C GLY A 118 -3.94 -14.86 -12.05
N ASP A 119 -3.27 -15.84 -11.44
CA ASP A 119 -3.34 -16.14 -10.01
C ASP A 119 -1.95 -16.14 -9.32
N ASN A 120 -0.92 -15.58 -9.96
CA ASN A 120 0.43 -15.49 -9.40
C ASN A 120 0.42 -14.64 -8.09
N PRO A 121 0.65 -15.24 -6.91
CA PRO A 121 0.60 -14.51 -5.64
C PRO A 121 1.59 -13.35 -5.56
N ALA A 122 2.73 -13.45 -6.27
CA ALA A 122 3.72 -12.39 -6.31
C ALA A 122 3.24 -11.14 -7.08
N LEU A 123 2.24 -11.28 -7.94
CA LEU A 123 1.58 -10.18 -8.64
C LEU A 123 0.33 -9.70 -7.89
N ILE A 124 -0.57 -10.63 -7.49
CA ILE A 124 -1.93 -10.27 -7.09
C ILE A 124 -2.09 -9.97 -5.59
N MET A 125 -1.10 -10.31 -4.75
CA MET A 125 -1.14 -10.12 -3.29
C MET A 125 0.02 -9.25 -2.78
N ARG A 126 0.50 -8.32 -3.61
CA ARG A 126 1.61 -7.42 -3.29
C ARG A 126 1.38 -6.06 -3.95
N TYR A 127 2.34 -5.17 -3.79
CA TYR A 127 2.38 -3.92 -4.52
C TYR A 127 2.40 -4.16 -6.03
N ASN A 128 1.56 -3.42 -6.74
CA ASN A 128 1.51 -3.30 -8.17
C ASN A 128 1.62 -1.81 -8.50
N GLY A 129 2.73 -1.37 -9.07
CA GLY A 129 3.03 0.05 -9.25
C GLY A 129 2.11 0.75 -10.25
N PRO A 130 2.11 2.10 -10.23
CA PRO A 130 1.40 2.93 -11.19
C PRO A 130 1.73 2.60 -12.66
N GLN A 131 0.69 2.42 -13.47
CA GLN A 131 0.78 2.20 -14.92
C GLN A 131 -0.41 2.85 -15.63
N PRO A 132 -0.64 4.17 -15.49
CA PRO A 132 -1.80 4.81 -16.10
C PRO A 132 -1.72 4.71 -17.63
N PRO A 133 -2.84 4.36 -18.33
CA PRO A 133 -2.78 4.06 -19.75
C PRO A 133 -2.99 5.29 -20.65
N ASP A 134 -3.60 6.36 -20.17
CA ASP A 134 -4.12 7.47 -20.97
C ASP A 134 -3.44 8.82 -20.64
N LYS A 135 -3.30 9.16 -19.40
CA LYS A 135 -2.70 10.40 -18.87
C LYS A 135 -2.08 10.14 -17.50
N ASP A 136 -1.39 11.10 -16.92
CA ASP A 136 -0.95 11.04 -15.54
C ASP A 136 -2.17 10.91 -14.61
N HIS A 137 -2.08 9.99 -13.64
CA HIS A 137 -3.10 9.76 -12.61
C HIS A 137 -2.61 10.21 -11.23
N ASP A 138 -3.52 10.66 -10.38
CA ASP A 138 -3.26 10.88 -8.97
C ASP A 138 -3.67 9.66 -8.15
N TYR A 139 -2.69 9.10 -7.46
CA TYR A 139 -2.83 7.91 -6.60
C TYR A 139 -2.99 8.32 -5.16
N CYS A 140 -3.83 7.61 -4.44
CA CYS A 140 -4.14 7.85 -3.04
C CYS A 140 -3.47 6.78 -2.16
N LEU A 141 -2.58 7.17 -1.24
CA LEU A 141 -2.13 6.33 -0.13
C LEU A 141 -2.86 6.75 1.14
N HIS A 142 -3.74 5.88 1.63
CA HIS A 142 -4.45 6.08 2.88
C HIS A 142 -3.89 5.12 3.94
N VAL A 143 -3.44 5.67 5.06
CA VAL A 143 -2.89 4.92 6.20
C VAL A 143 -3.80 5.10 7.40
N TRP A 144 -4.01 4.00 8.14
CA TRP A 144 -4.71 3.96 9.43
C TRP A 144 -3.81 3.37 10.49
N ALA A 145 -3.96 3.85 11.72
CA ALA A 145 -3.30 3.29 12.89
C ALA A 145 -4.33 2.88 13.94
N THR A 146 -4.14 1.69 14.53
CA THR A 146 -5.03 1.13 15.55
C THR A 146 -4.26 0.67 16.78
N LYS A 147 -4.94 0.60 17.93
CA LYS A 147 -4.36 0.09 19.18
C LYS A 147 -4.29 -1.44 19.21
N GLN A 148 -5.20 -2.11 18.52
CA GLN A 148 -5.30 -3.56 18.44
C GLN A 148 -5.23 -4.02 16.99
N PRO A 149 -4.76 -5.25 16.73
CA PRO A 149 -4.77 -5.80 15.37
C PRO A 149 -6.22 -6.00 14.92
N LEU A 150 -6.46 -5.83 13.63
CA LEU A 150 -7.76 -6.10 13.01
C LEU A 150 -7.96 -7.61 12.87
N PRO A 151 -8.98 -8.21 13.52
CA PRO A 151 -9.14 -9.65 13.56
C PRO A 151 -9.61 -10.22 12.23
N GLY A 152 -9.21 -11.47 11.94
CA GLY A 152 -9.73 -12.24 10.80
C GLY A 152 -9.20 -11.86 9.43
N LEU A 153 -8.27 -10.89 9.32
CA LEU A 153 -7.58 -10.61 8.07
C LEU A 153 -6.40 -11.58 7.90
N ASN A 154 -6.37 -12.25 6.75
CA ASN A 154 -5.32 -13.19 6.38
C ASN A 154 -4.64 -12.74 5.09
N GLN A 155 -3.48 -13.31 4.78
CA GLN A 155 -2.80 -13.06 3.50
C GLN A 155 -3.77 -13.26 2.32
N GLY A 156 -3.90 -12.25 1.47
CA GLY A 156 -4.83 -12.24 0.34
C GLY A 156 -6.26 -11.82 0.70
N PHE A 157 -6.47 -11.10 1.79
CA PHE A 157 -7.76 -10.45 2.08
C PHE A 157 -8.14 -9.44 0.98
N TRP A 158 -9.41 -9.09 0.89
CA TRP A 158 -9.87 -8.03 -0.01
C TRP A 158 -9.97 -6.70 0.72
N MET A 159 -9.75 -5.58 0.03
CA MET A 159 -9.78 -4.22 0.61
C MET A 159 -11.08 -3.90 1.35
N ASN A 160 -12.22 -4.41 0.88
CA ASN A 160 -13.50 -4.23 1.60
C ASN A 160 -13.51 -4.89 2.99
N GLU A 161 -12.79 -6.01 3.17
CA GLU A 161 -12.64 -6.66 4.47
C GLU A 161 -11.85 -5.76 5.43
N LEU A 162 -10.77 -5.12 4.96
CA LEU A 162 -10.03 -4.11 5.72
C LEU A 162 -10.96 -2.98 6.17
N PHE A 163 -11.75 -2.43 5.27
CA PHE A 163 -12.70 -1.35 5.61
C PHE A 163 -13.80 -1.80 6.58
N HIS A 164 -14.25 -3.04 6.50
CA HIS A 164 -15.19 -3.58 7.47
C HIS A 164 -14.56 -3.62 8.87
N ARG A 165 -13.34 -4.16 8.99
CA ARG A 165 -12.64 -4.25 10.28
C ARG A 165 -12.31 -2.88 10.87
N LEU A 166 -11.86 -1.92 10.06
CA LEU A 166 -11.62 -0.55 10.52
C LEU A 166 -12.88 0.12 11.10
N ARG A 167 -14.06 -0.14 10.53
CA ARG A 167 -15.34 0.38 11.07
C ARG A 167 -15.82 -0.33 12.32
N GLU A 168 -15.35 -1.54 12.58
CA GLU A 168 -15.67 -2.34 13.77
C GLU A 168 -14.76 -2.02 14.96
N THR A 169 -13.70 -1.21 14.78
CA THR A 169 -12.83 -0.81 15.90
C THR A 169 -13.62 0.02 16.91
N PRO A 170 -13.40 -0.18 18.22
CA PRO A 170 -14.11 0.57 19.26
C PRO A 170 -13.84 2.08 19.24
N GLU A 171 -12.68 2.47 18.72
CA GLU A 171 -12.21 3.85 18.63
C GLU A 171 -12.01 4.22 17.16
N THR A 172 -12.18 5.49 16.84
CA THR A 172 -11.84 5.98 15.48
C THR A 172 -10.34 5.83 15.27
N PRO A 173 -9.89 5.09 14.25
CA PRO A 173 -8.47 4.97 13.94
C PRO A 173 -7.86 6.35 13.64
N ASP A 174 -6.62 6.57 14.11
CA ASP A 174 -5.82 7.67 13.60
C ASP A 174 -5.53 7.44 12.12
N GLN A 175 -5.60 8.46 11.27
CA GLN A 175 -5.49 8.27 9.83
C GLN A 175 -4.91 9.49 9.11
N ALA A 176 -4.26 9.23 7.99
CA ALA A 176 -3.77 10.26 7.08
C ALA A 176 -3.84 9.78 5.63
N VAL A 177 -3.84 10.76 4.72
CA VAL A 177 -3.86 10.52 3.27
C VAL A 177 -2.75 11.31 2.62
N MET A 178 -2.07 10.67 1.66
CA MET A 178 -1.09 11.30 0.77
C MET A 178 -1.47 10.99 -0.68
N TYR A 179 -1.31 11.98 -1.55
CA TYR A 179 -1.45 11.80 -3.00
C TYR A 179 -0.09 11.87 -3.69
N VAL A 180 0.12 11.00 -4.66
CA VAL A 180 1.29 11.00 -5.53
C VAL A 180 0.85 10.81 -6.98
N THR A 181 1.56 11.42 -7.92
CA THR A 181 1.26 11.30 -9.35
C THR A 181 2.02 10.13 -9.97
N GLY A 182 1.34 9.25 -10.70
CA GLY A 182 1.96 8.26 -11.58
C GLY A 182 1.91 8.76 -13.03
N ARG A 183 3.05 8.71 -13.74
CA ARG A 183 3.16 9.13 -15.15
C ARG A 183 2.57 8.11 -16.11
N ALA A 184 1.94 8.62 -17.18
CA ALA A 184 1.40 7.84 -18.29
C ALA A 184 2.47 7.19 -19.19
#